data_38c95e544cd526f3784dd54810de7618
#
_entry.id   38c95e544cd526f3784dd54810de7618
#
_cell.length_a   1.000
_cell.length_b   1.000
_cell.length_c   1.000
_cell.angle_alpha   90.00
_cell.angle_beta   90.00
_cell.angle_gamma   90.00
#
_symmetry.space_group_name_H-M   'P 1'
#
loop_
_entity.id
_entity.type
_entity.pdbx_description
1 polymer ?
#
loop_
_entity_poly.entity_id
_entity_poly.type
_entity_poly.pdbx_seq_one_letter_code
_entity_poly.pdbx_strand_id
1 'polypeptide(L)'
;MGLLTGKTALVTGAARGIGKAVAMKFASEGANIAFTDLVLNDDMAAGLEATRKEIEALGVTCRAYAGNAADFEETEKTVKQIHADFGSIDILVNNAGITKDGLMLRMSEAQWDAVLNVNLKSAFNFIHACSPIMLRQRSGSIINMASVVGVHGNAGQCNYAASKAGMIALAKSIAQELGPRVFVPML
;
A
#
# COMPACT_ATOMS: atom_id res chain seq x y z
N MET A 1 -26.31 4.23 2.15
CA MET A 1 -25.43 3.43 1.29
C MET A 1 -24.12 4.20 1.20
N GLY A 2 -22.99 3.62 1.58
CA GLY A 2 -21.70 4.30 1.57
C GLY A 2 -21.18 4.50 0.14
N LEU A 3 -20.24 5.44 -0.04
CA LEU A 3 -19.64 5.77 -1.34
C LEU A 3 -18.89 4.61 -2.00
N LEU A 4 -18.42 3.64 -1.20
CA LEU A 4 -17.60 2.51 -1.63
C LEU A 4 -18.31 1.15 -1.50
N THR A 5 -19.64 1.15 -1.34
CA THR A 5 -20.41 -0.09 -1.21
C THR A 5 -20.17 -1.01 -2.41
N GLY A 6 -19.82 -2.28 -2.13
CA GLY A 6 -19.51 -3.28 -3.15
C GLY A 6 -18.12 -3.17 -3.77
N LYS A 7 -17.26 -2.25 -3.31
CA LYS A 7 -15.86 -2.12 -3.72
C LYS A 7 -14.95 -2.92 -2.79
N THR A 8 -13.82 -3.39 -3.31
CA THR A 8 -12.73 -4.00 -2.54
C THR A 8 -11.52 -3.10 -2.56
N ALA A 9 -11.05 -2.71 -1.37
CA ALA A 9 -9.84 -1.91 -1.20
C ALA A 9 -8.72 -2.76 -0.60
N LEU A 10 -7.56 -2.73 -1.25
CA LEU A 10 -6.30 -3.30 -0.74
C LEU A 10 -5.44 -2.15 -0.19
N VAL A 11 -5.09 -2.23 1.10
CA VAL A 11 -4.27 -1.22 1.78
C VAL A 11 -3.00 -1.86 2.33
N THR A 12 -1.82 -1.39 1.92
CA THR A 12 -0.54 -1.95 2.38
C THR A 12 -0.05 -1.23 3.64
N GLY A 13 0.56 -1.98 4.59
CA GLY A 13 1.04 -1.42 5.86
C GLY A 13 -0.09 -0.89 6.73
N ALA A 14 -1.19 -1.63 6.86
CA ALA A 14 -2.42 -1.12 7.46
C ALA A 14 -2.80 -1.77 8.79
N ALA A 15 -1.91 -2.52 9.45
CA ALA A 15 -2.15 -2.98 10.82
C ALA A 15 -2.20 -1.82 11.83
N ARG A 16 -1.68 -0.63 11.49
CA ARG A 16 -1.62 0.54 12.36
C ARG A 16 -1.51 1.85 11.59
N GLY A 17 -1.52 2.98 12.33
CA GLY A 17 -1.20 4.31 11.80
C GLY A 17 -2.12 4.77 10.67
N ILE A 18 -1.54 5.44 9.68
CA ILE A 18 -2.28 6.04 8.55
C ILE A 18 -2.97 4.95 7.72
N GLY A 19 -2.30 3.84 7.43
CA GLY A 19 -2.90 2.73 6.66
C GLY A 19 -4.15 2.17 7.33
N LYS A 20 -4.12 1.94 8.65
CA LYS A 20 -5.29 1.52 9.43
C LYS A 20 -6.41 2.56 9.35
N ALA A 21 -6.10 3.85 9.53
CA ALA A 21 -7.09 4.92 9.45
C ALA A 21 -7.77 5.00 8.07
N VAL A 22 -7.00 4.81 6.99
CA VAL A 22 -7.53 4.73 5.62
C VAL A 22 -8.43 3.52 5.45
N ALA A 23 -7.99 2.33 5.90
CA ALA A 23 -8.78 1.10 5.83
C ALA A 23 -10.10 1.23 6.59
N MET A 24 -10.07 1.77 7.82
CA MET A 24 -11.26 2.05 8.64
C MET A 24 -12.20 3.04 7.95
N LYS A 25 -11.67 4.12 7.36
CA LYS A 25 -12.50 5.09 6.63
C LYS A 25 -13.16 4.46 5.41
N PHE A 26 -12.44 3.67 4.62
CA PHE A 26 -13.01 2.98 3.46
C PHE A 26 -14.07 1.96 3.88
N ALA A 27 -13.85 1.22 4.97
CA ALA A 27 -14.83 0.31 5.54
C ALA A 27 -16.10 1.04 5.98
N SER A 28 -15.98 2.20 6.64
CA SER A 28 -17.14 3.02 7.02
C SER A 28 -17.95 3.55 5.84
N GLU A 29 -17.34 3.61 4.65
CA GLU A 29 -18.00 3.93 3.37
C GLU A 29 -18.52 2.68 2.64
N GLY A 30 -18.42 1.50 3.26
CA GLY A 30 -18.97 0.25 2.76
C GLY A 30 -18.05 -0.57 1.86
N ALA A 31 -16.76 -0.25 1.80
CA ALA A 31 -15.79 -1.09 1.09
C ALA A 31 -15.43 -2.34 1.88
N ASN A 32 -15.30 -3.47 1.20
CA ASN A 32 -14.59 -4.63 1.73
C ASN A 32 -13.09 -4.33 1.77
N ILE A 33 -12.40 -4.81 2.81
CA ILE A 33 -11.00 -4.48 3.05
C ILE A 33 -10.13 -5.73 3.01
N ALA A 34 -9.16 -5.72 2.09
CA ALA A 34 -7.95 -6.51 2.18
C ALA A 34 -6.83 -5.60 2.69
N PHE A 35 -6.05 -6.05 3.65
CA PHE A 35 -4.87 -5.28 4.04
C PHE A 35 -3.68 -6.17 4.34
N THR A 36 -2.49 -5.64 4.08
CA THR A 36 -1.23 -6.35 4.33
C THR A 36 -0.40 -5.62 5.38
N ASP A 37 0.37 -6.37 6.15
CA ASP A 37 1.44 -5.82 6.99
C ASP A 37 2.53 -6.87 7.22
N LEU A 38 3.72 -6.41 7.60
CA LEU A 38 4.83 -7.28 7.97
C LEU A 38 4.60 -7.85 9.37
N VAL A 39 4.72 -9.16 9.50
CA VAL A 39 4.60 -9.87 10.78
C VAL A 39 5.92 -10.60 11.06
N LEU A 40 6.62 -10.18 12.10
CA LEU A 40 7.90 -10.75 12.52
C LEU A 40 7.84 -11.44 13.89
N ASN A 41 6.75 -11.23 14.64
CA ASN A 41 6.54 -11.79 15.98
C ASN A 41 5.04 -11.85 16.33
N ASP A 42 4.73 -12.47 17.46
CA ASP A 42 3.36 -12.69 17.91
C ASP A 42 2.60 -11.38 18.22
N ASP A 43 3.28 -10.35 18.73
CA ASP A 43 2.66 -9.05 18.99
C ASP A 43 2.20 -8.37 17.70
N MET A 44 3.00 -8.47 16.64
CA MET A 44 2.60 -7.95 15.32
C MET A 44 1.45 -8.75 14.72
N ALA A 45 1.44 -10.07 14.90
CA ALA A 45 0.34 -10.93 14.49
C ALA A 45 -0.95 -10.58 15.25
N ALA A 46 -0.86 -10.39 16.56
CA ALA A 46 -1.98 -9.95 17.38
C ALA A 46 -2.53 -8.57 16.96
N GLY A 47 -1.64 -7.62 16.66
CA GLY A 47 -1.99 -6.30 16.15
C GLY A 47 -2.70 -6.34 14.80
N LEU A 48 -2.24 -7.20 13.89
CA LEU A 48 -2.87 -7.45 12.59
C LEU A 48 -4.29 -7.97 12.77
N GLU A 49 -4.47 -8.98 13.62
CA GLU A 49 -5.76 -9.59 13.91
C GLU A 49 -6.72 -8.64 14.64
N ALA A 50 -6.23 -7.84 15.58
CA ALA A 50 -7.02 -6.81 16.25
C ALA A 50 -7.59 -5.79 15.26
N THR A 51 -6.75 -5.29 14.34
CA THR A 51 -7.18 -4.36 13.29
C THR A 51 -8.20 -4.99 12.34
N ARG A 52 -8.04 -6.27 11.98
CA ARG A 52 -9.02 -7.00 11.18
C ARG A 52 -10.40 -7.02 11.85
N LYS A 53 -10.45 -7.36 13.13
CA LYS A 53 -11.70 -7.40 13.91
C LYS A 53 -12.36 -6.03 14.03
N GLU A 54 -11.57 -4.97 14.26
CA GLU A 54 -12.10 -3.60 14.32
C GLU A 54 -12.74 -3.16 13.00
N ILE A 55 -12.15 -3.54 11.87
CA ILE A 55 -12.70 -3.23 10.54
C ILE A 55 -13.97 -4.05 10.28
N GLU A 56 -13.99 -5.34 10.62
CA GLU A 56 -15.19 -6.20 10.48
C GLU A 56 -16.36 -5.72 11.33
N ALA A 57 -16.10 -5.11 12.48
CA ALA A 57 -17.15 -4.55 13.34
C ALA A 57 -17.92 -3.39 12.65
N LEU A 58 -17.41 -2.83 11.55
CA LEU A 58 -18.10 -1.86 10.69
C LEU A 58 -19.10 -2.49 9.71
N GLY A 59 -19.23 -3.83 9.71
CA GLY A 59 -20.21 -4.55 8.91
C GLY A 59 -19.76 -4.89 7.49
N VAL A 60 -18.47 -4.83 7.20
CA VAL A 60 -17.87 -5.20 5.92
C VAL A 60 -17.02 -6.46 6.04
N THR A 61 -16.71 -7.11 4.90
CA THR A 61 -15.73 -8.20 4.88
C THR A 61 -14.33 -7.62 5.01
N CYS A 62 -13.54 -8.15 5.96
CA CYS A 62 -12.14 -7.77 6.12
C CYS A 62 -11.25 -9.00 6.19
N ARG A 63 -10.15 -9.00 5.44
CA ARG A 63 -9.08 -10.01 5.55
C ARG A 63 -7.73 -9.37 5.67
N ALA A 64 -6.90 -9.92 6.57
CA ALA A 64 -5.55 -9.51 6.82
C ALA A 64 -4.56 -10.53 6.24
N TYR A 65 -3.51 -10.06 5.61
CA TYR A 65 -2.49 -10.89 4.99
C TYR A 65 -1.12 -10.48 5.55
N ALA A 66 -0.47 -11.39 6.24
CA ALA A 66 0.91 -11.20 6.68
C ALA A 66 1.84 -11.36 5.48
N GLY A 67 2.81 -10.46 5.31
CA GLY A 67 3.77 -10.58 4.22
C GLY A 67 4.72 -9.41 4.11
N ASN A 68 5.86 -9.65 3.46
CA ASN A 68 6.86 -8.64 3.17
C ASN A 68 6.55 -7.94 1.84
N ALA A 69 6.04 -6.71 1.91
CA ALA A 69 5.73 -5.89 0.74
C ALA A 69 6.92 -5.68 -0.22
N ALA A 70 8.17 -5.75 0.28
CA ALA A 70 9.38 -5.61 -0.53
C ALA A 70 9.76 -6.90 -1.31
N ASP A 71 9.15 -8.04 -0.98
CA ASP A 71 9.32 -9.30 -1.71
C ASP A 71 8.36 -9.37 -2.90
N PHE A 72 8.91 -9.53 -4.09
CA PHE A 72 8.13 -9.51 -5.33
C PHE A 72 7.23 -10.74 -5.48
N GLU A 73 7.80 -11.94 -5.26
CA GLU A 73 7.05 -13.19 -5.43
C GLU A 73 5.96 -13.35 -4.36
N GLU A 74 6.28 -12.98 -3.12
CA GLU A 74 5.31 -13.00 -2.01
C GLU A 74 4.17 -12.04 -2.28
N THR A 75 4.46 -10.82 -2.78
CA THR A 75 3.45 -9.85 -3.18
C THR A 75 2.54 -10.38 -4.28
N GLU A 76 3.10 -11.01 -5.33
CA GLU A 76 2.28 -11.61 -6.39
C GLU A 76 1.34 -12.71 -5.87
N LYS A 77 1.84 -13.60 -4.98
CA LYS A 77 1.03 -14.65 -4.36
C LYS A 77 -0.08 -14.05 -3.51
N THR A 78 0.25 -13.04 -2.70
CA THR A 78 -0.71 -12.34 -1.84
C THR A 78 -1.82 -11.65 -2.65
N VAL A 79 -1.47 -10.93 -3.72
CA VAL A 79 -2.47 -10.26 -4.57
C VAL A 79 -3.36 -11.28 -5.30
N LYS A 80 -2.81 -12.39 -5.78
CA LYS A 80 -3.61 -13.48 -6.36
C LYS A 80 -4.60 -14.07 -5.35
N GLN A 81 -4.16 -14.27 -4.11
CA GLN A 81 -5.04 -14.75 -3.03
C GLN A 81 -6.13 -13.75 -2.70
N ILE A 82 -5.81 -12.46 -2.59
CA ILE A 82 -6.79 -11.38 -2.35
C ILE A 82 -7.84 -11.36 -3.47
N HIS A 83 -7.40 -11.45 -4.73
CA HIS A 83 -8.34 -11.50 -5.85
C HIS A 83 -9.24 -12.74 -5.83
N ALA A 84 -8.72 -13.90 -5.42
CA ALA A 84 -9.52 -15.12 -5.25
C ALA A 84 -10.55 -14.99 -4.11
N ASP A 85 -10.16 -14.34 -3.02
CA ASP A 85 -10.99 -14.16 -1.82
C ASP A 85 -12.12 -13.15 -1.99
N PHE A 86 -11.91 -12.09 -2.77
CA PHE A 86 -12.84 -10.96 -2.91
C PHE A 86 -13.48 -10.84 -4.29
N GLY A 87 -12.94 -11.50 -5.31
CA GLY A 87 -13.42 -11.43 -6.70
C GLY A 87 -13.00 -10.18 -7.47
N SER A 88 -12.63 -9.09 -6.80
CA SER A 88 -12.14 -7.85 -7.40
C SER A 88 -11.13 -7.15 -6.51
N ILE A 89 -10.32 -6.26 -7.10
CA ILE A 89 -9.51 -5.26 -6.41
C ILE A 89 -9.80 -3.92 -7.10
N ASP A 90 -10.65 -3.10 -6.47
CA ASP A 90 -11.09 -1.83 -7.05
C ASP A 90 -10.17 -0.68 -6.65
N ILE A 91 -9.56 -0.75 -5.46
CA ILE A 91 -8.71 0.31 -4.92
C ILE A 91 -7.44 -0.34 -4.37
N LEU A 92 -6.27 0.18 -4.78
CA LEU A 92 -4.97 -0.12 -4.17
C LEU A 92 -4.44 1.13 -3.48
N VAL A 93 -4.08 1.01 -2.20
CA VAL A 93 -3.41 2.08 -1.45
C VAL A 93 -2.00 1.61 -1.07
N ASN A 94 -0.99 2.14 -1.74
CA ASN A 94 0.42 1.92 -1.43
C ASN A 94 0.82 2.85 -0.27
N ASN A 95 0.61 2.36 0.96
CA ASN A 95 0.91 3.09 2.19
C ASN A 95 2.12 2.50 2.94
N ALA A 96 2.47 1.24 2.74
CA ALA A 96 3.62 0.61 3.39
C ALA A 96 4.87 1.49 3.26
N GLY A 97 5.53 1.74 4.37
CA GLY A 97 6.71 2.59 4.37
C GLY A 97 7.38 2.70 5.74
N ILE A 98 8.67 2.96 5.69
CA ILE A 98 9.52 3.17 6.86
C ILE A 98 10.40 4.40 6.67
N THR A 99 10.96 4.89 7.77
CA THR A 99 12.06 5.85 7.78
C THR A 99 13.29 5.22 8.43
N LYS A 100 14.46 5.58 7.96
CA LYS A 100 15.78 5.25 8.55
C LYS A 100 16.64 6.49 8.42
N ASP A 101 16.32 7.49 9.24
CA ASP A 101 16.91 8.83 9.15
C ASP A 101 18.39 8.81 9.56
N GLY A 102 19.20 9.64 8.90
CA GLY A 102 20.60 9.83 9.16
C GLY A 102 21.22 10.84 8.20
N LEU A 103 22.19 11.61 8.67
CA LEU A 103 22.92 12.53 7.78
C LEU A 103 23.61 11.72 6.66
N MET A 104 23.67 12.26 5.44
CA MET A 104 24.20 11.60 4.25
C MET A 104 25.59 10.97 4.50
N LEU A 105 26.48 11.67 5.19
CA LEU A 105 27.83 11.19 5.48
C LEU A 105 27.89 10.00 6.47
N ARG A 106 26.79 9.70 7.17
CA ARG A 106 26.69 8.64 8.17
C ARG A 106 25.64 7.59 7.80
N MET A 107 24.90 7.81 6.71
CA MET A 107 23.88 6.87 6.26
C MET A 107 24.57 5.63 5.70
N SER A 108 24.23 4.47 6.25
CA SER A 108 24.73 3.20 5.71
C SER A 108 23.93 2.78 4.46
N GLU A 109 24.56 1.99 3.60
CA GLU A 109 23.91 1.33 2.46
C GLU A 109 22.66 0.54 2.91
N ALA A 110 22.74 -0.19 4.02
CA ALA A 110 21.62 -0.93 4.56
C ALA A 110 20.42 -0.04 4.97
N GLN A 111 20.67 1.18 5.48
CA GLN A 111 19.59 2.14 5.75
C GLN A 111 18.97 2.68 4.47
N TRP A 112 19.78 2.95 3.46
CA TRP A 112 19.33 3.37 2.13
C TRP A 112 18.48 2.29 1.50
N ASP A 113 19.00 1.08 1.35
CA ASP A 113 18.32 -0.05 0.70
C ASP A 113 17.01 -0.43 1.41
N ALA A 114 17.00 -0.46 2.73
CA ALA A 114 15.78 -0.78 3.48
C ALA A 114 14.65 0.20 3.17
N VAL A 115 14.95 1.52 3.10
CA VAL A 115 13.92 2.52 2.80
C VAL A 115 13.47 2.46 1.35
N LEU A 116 14.38 2.31 0.38
CA LEU A 116 14.01 2.17 -1.03
C LEU A 116 13.19 0.91 -1.29
N ASN A 117 13.59 -0.23 -0.68
CA ASN A 117 12.89 -1.50 -0.83
C ASN A 117 11.48 -1.46 -0.22
N VAL A 118 11.34 -0.95 1.00
CA VAL A 118 10.03 -0.94 1.66
C VAL A 118 9.12 0.14 1.11
N ASN A 119 9.62 1.34 0.76
CA ASN A 119 8.75 2.44 0.34
C ASN A 119 8.46 2.42 -1.17
N LEU A 120 9.49 2.26 -2.01
CA LEU A 120 9.36 2.40 -3.46
C LEU A 120 9.15 1.06 -4.16
N LYS A 121 10.02 0.08 -3.88
CA LYS A 121 9.91 -1.24 -4.51
C LYS A 121 8.60 -1.93 -4.13
N SER A 122 8.12 -1.79 -2.88
CA SER A 122 6.82 -2.36 -2.49
C SER A 122 5.68 -1.79 -3.33
N ALA A 123 5.66 -0.46 -3.55
CA ALA A 123 4.64 0.15 -4.40
C ALA A 123 4.70 -0.39 -5.84
N PHE A 124 5.90 -0.54 -6.40
CA PHE A 124 6.08 -1.19 -7.70
C PHE A 124 5.52 -2.62 -7.69
N ASN A 125 5.84 -3.44 -6.69
CA ASN A 125 5.40 -4.83 -6.59
C ASN A 125 3.86 -4.92 -6.60
N PHE A 126 3.18 -4.14 -5.74
CA PHE A 126 1.71 -4.16 -5.67
C PHE A 126 1.05 -3.58 -6.92
N ILE A 127 1.60 -2.51 -7.51
CA ILE A 127 1.10 -1.97 -8.77
C ILE A 127 1.23 -3.02 -9.88
N HIS A 128 2.40 -3.66 -10.00
CA HIS A 128 2.64 -4.72 -10.99
C HIS A 128 1.62 -5.86 -10.85
N ALA A 129 1.40 -6.35 -9.63
CA ALA A 129 0.49 -7.46 -9.38
C ALA A 129 -1.00 -7.10 -9.57
N CYS A 130 -1.42 -5.87 -9.20
CA CYS A 130 -2.81 -5.42 -9.30
C CYS A 130 -3.20 -4.94 -10.71
N SER A 131 -2.26 -4.36 -11.46
CA SER A 131 -2.54 -3.77 -12.79
C SER A 131 -3.23 -4.72 -13.76
N PRO A 132 -2.81 -6.00 -13.93
CA PRO A 132 -3.51 -6.92 -14.83
C PRO A 132 -4.95 -7.21 -14.41
N ILE A 133 -5.25 -7.19 -13.11
CA ILE A 133 -6.59 -7.39 -12.56
C ILE A 133 -7.45 -6.18 -12.92
N MET A 134 -6.99 -4.97 -12.58
CA MET A 134 -7.70 -3.71 -12.84
C MET A 134 -7.92 -3.45 -14.33
N LEU A 135 -6.95 -3.80 -15.18
CA LEU A 135 -7.10 -3.70 -16.65
C LEU A 135 -8.19 -4.63 -17.18
N ARG A 136 -8.28 -5.86 -16.67
CA ARG A 136 -9.38 -6.80 -17.04
C ARG A 136 -10.74 -6.30 -16.53
N GLN A 137 -10.77 -5.74 -15.33
CA GLN A 137 -11.98 -5.10 -14.76
C GLN A 137 -12.39 -3.84 -15.52
N ARG A 138 -11.48 -3.23 -16.30
CA ARG A 138 -11.63 -1.91 -16.93
C ARG A 138 -11.97 -0.81 -15.94
N SER A 139 -11.57 -0.97 -14.71
CA SER A 139 -11.76 -0.02 -13.62
C SER A 139 -10.76 -0.30 -12.50
N GLY A 140 -10.38 0.75 -11.79
CA GLY A 140 -9.49 0.67 -10.64
C GLY A 140 -9.01 2.04 -10.22
N SER A 141 -8.52 2.14 -8.99
CA SER A 141 -7.85 3.33 -8.48
C SER A 141 -6.59 2.92 -7.72
N ILE A 142 -5.44 3.51 -8.07
CA ILE A 142 -4.15 3.25 -7.42
C ILE A 142 -3.70 4.53 -6.71
N ILE A 143 -3.72 4.51 -5.39
CA ILE A 143 -3.35 5.65 -4.54
C ILE A 143 -1.96 5.40 -3.97
N ASN A 144 -1.03 6.33 -4.20
CA ASN A 144 0.34 6.26 -3.70
C ASN A 144 0.56 7.31 -2.62
N MET A 145 0.89 6.86 -1.39
CA MET A 145 1.17 7.73 -0.26
C MET A 145 2.57 8.34 -0.40
N ALA A 146 2.65 9.51 -1.05
CA ALA A 146 3.87 10.27 -1.22
C ALA A 146 4.23 11.07 0.05
N SER A 147 5.00 12.13 -0.08
CA SER A 147 5.36 13.03 1.02
C SER A 147 5.85 14.36 0.44
N VAL A 148 5.62 15.45 1.16
CA VAL A 148 6.25 16.76 0.89
C VAL A 148 7.77 16.67 0.87
N VAL A 149 8.37 15.74 1.65
CA VAL A 149 9.80 15.46 1.66
C VAL A 149 10.29 14.93 0.32
N GLY A 150 9.46 14.20 -0.43
CA GLY A 150 9.76 13.76 -1.79
C GLY A 150 9.81 14.90 -2.83
N VAL A 151 9.21 16.05 -2.51
CA VAL A 151 9.22 17.25 -3.38
C VAL A 151 10.34 18.22 -3.00
N HIS A 152 10.52 18.48 -1.70
CA HIS A 152 11.41 19.53 -1.22
C HIS A 152 12.70 19.01 -0.59
N GLY A 153 12.78 17.69 -0.29
CA GLY A 153 13.86 17.13 0.51
C GLY A 153 13.74 17.48 2.00
N ASN A 154 14.56 16.83 2.81
CA ASN A 154 14.75 17.17 4.22
C ASN A 154 16.14 16.67 4.69
N ALA A 155 16.84 17.47 5.49
CA ALA A 155 18.14 17.07 6.03
C ALA A 155 17.98 15.79 6.86
N GLY A 156 18.88 14.81 6.67
CA GLY A 156 18.81 13.51 7.34
C GLY A 156 17.83 12.50 6.74
N GLN A 157 17.11 12.82 5.66
CA GLN A 157 16.11 11.96 5.03
C GLN A 157 16.36 11.73 3.55
N CYS A 158 17.60 11.70 3.10
CA CYS A 158 17.90 11.58 1.66
C CYS A 158 17.37 10.26 1.05
N ASN A 159 17.40 9.14 1.78
CA ASN A 159 16.80 7.87 1.37
C ASN A 159 15.26 7.95 1.32
N TYR A 160 14.63 8.53 2.33
CA TYR A 160 13.19 8.71 2.37
C TYR A 160 12.71 9.68 1.29
N ALA A 161 13.38 10.82 1.13
CA ALA A 161 13.12 11.80 0.07
C ALA A 161 13.19 11.14 -1.32
N ALA A 162 14.28 10.40 -1.59
CA ALA A 162 14.46 9.67 -2.85
C ALA A 162 13.34 8.65 -3.09
N SER A 163 12.96 7.88 -2.07
CA SER A 163 11.88 6.89 -2.18
C SER A 163 10.54 7.54 -2.50
N LYS A 164 10.21 8.66 -1.85
CA LYS A 164 8.93 9.38 -2.07
C LYS A 164 8.92 10.18 -3.37
N ALA A 165 10.05 10.73 -3.81
CA ALA A 165 10.20 11.31 -5.15
C ALA A 165 10.05 10.24 -6.24
N GLY A 166 10.65 9.07 -6.05
CA GLY A 166 10.48 7.91 -6.94
C GLY A 166 9.02 7.47 -7.04
N MET A 167 8.29 7.48 -5.93
CA MET A 167 6.86 7.17 -5.90
C MET A 167 6.03 8.15 -6.72
N ILE A 168 6.36 9.46 -6.67
CA ILE A 168 5.71 10.50 -7.47
C ILE A 168 5.96 10.25 -8.97
N ALA A 169 7.20 9.95 -9.35
CA ALA A 169 7.56 9.66 -10.73
C ALA A 169 6.90 8.36 -11.23
N LEU A 170 6.90 7.30 -10.42
CA LEU A 170 6.24 6.02 -10.70
C LEU A 170 4.75 6.24 -10.98
N ALA A 171 4.05 6.99 -10.13
CA ALA A 171 2.63 7.27 -10.30
C ALA A 171 2.33 7.99 -11.62
N LYS A 172 3.17 8.97 -12.01
CA LYS A 172 3.02 9.69 -13.29
C LYS A 172 3.19 8.76 -14.50
N SER A 173 4.17 7.87 -14.47
CA SER A 173 4.40 6.89 -15.55
C SER A 173 3.24 5.91 -15.68
N ILE A 174 2.84 5.33 -14.56
CA ILE A 174 1.71 4.37 -14.52
C ILE A 174 0.39 5.02 -14.96
N ALA A 175 0.16 6.28 -14.60
CA ALA A 175 -1.02 7.01 -15.06
C ALA A 175 -1.08 7.16 -16.57
N GLN A 176 0.06 7.29 -17.25
CA GLN A 176 0.12 7.32 -18.73
C GLN A 176 -0.14 5.94 -19.34
N GLU A 177 0.37 4.87 -18.72
CA GLU A 177 0.20 3.50 -19.23
C GLU A 177 -1.22 2.95 -19.01
N LEU A 178 -1.80 3.20 -17.84
CA LEU A 178 -3.08 2.63 -17.41
C LEU A 178 -4.24 3.62 -17.51
N GLY A 179 -3.98 4.92 -17.65
CA GLY A 179 -4.90 6.02 -17.50
C GLY A 179 -6.26 5.94 -18.21
N PRO A 180 -6.38 5.32 -19.39
CA PRO A 180 -7.69 5.15 -20.00
C PRO A 180 -8.67 4.24 -19.24
N ARG A 181 -8.16 3.46 -18.25
CA ARG A 181 -8.94 2.42 -17.56
C ARG A 181 -8.76 2.39 -16.05
N VAL A 182 -7.69 2.98 -15.54
CA VAL A 182 -7.33 2.96 -14.12
C VAL A 182 -6.94 4.36 -13.67
N PHE A 183 -7.58 4.87 -12.63
CA PHE A 183 -7.26 6.17 -12.05
C PHE A 183 -6.07 6.08 -11.08
N VAL A 184 -5.03 6.91 -11.25
CA VAL A 184 -3.79 6.87 -10.46
C VAL A 184 -3.53 8.22 -9.78
N PRO A 185 -4.19 8.53 -8.65
CA PRO A 185 -3.88 9.73 -7.88
C PRO A 185 -2.62 9.57 -7.02
N MET A 186 -2.07 10.71 -6.60
CA MET A 186 -1.04 10.82 -5.56
C MET A 186 -1.58 11.65 -4.39
N LEU A 187 -1.27 11.20 -3.18
CA LEU A 187 -1.53 11.90 -1.93
C LEU A 187 -0.24 12.11 -1.14
#